data_3265ecc1e748b9e7306f52e60e3b7406
#
_entry.id   3265ecc1e748b9e7306f52e60e3b7406
#
_cell.length_a   1.000
_cell.length_b   1.000
_cell.length_c   1.000
_cell.angle_alpha   90.00
_cell.angle_beta   90.00
_cell.angle_gamma   90.00
#
_symmetry.space_group_name_H-M   'P 1'
#
loop_
_entity.id
_entity.type
_entity.pdbx_description
1 polymer ?
#
loop_
_entity_poly.entity_id
_entity_poly.type
_entity_poly.pdbx_seq_one_letter_code
_entity_poly.pdbx_strand_id
1 'polypeptide(L)'
;MWKVLICDDEAMTRRGLTKMIGHCRKDMKVVGAAAQGEEACAMIEQLQPSIVFMDINMPLVSGLEVIERYHEDPRLRFVIISGYSDFEYAQKACRYHVVDYLLKPVTEEQLSAVLDRCAAMLQQEITTSRIVVPQHQDRRMIT
;
A
#
# COMPACT_ATOMS: atom_id res chain seq x y z
N MET A 1 -11.53 4.51 9.74
CA MET A 1 -10.76 5.21 8.69
C MET A 1 -9.46 4.48 8.43
N TRP A 2 -9.20 4.13 7.20
CA TRP A 2 -7.98 3.42 6.86
C TRP A 2 -6.80 4.38 6.74
N LYS A 3 -5.65 3.93 7.22
CA LYS A 3 -4.42 4.72 7.21
C LYS A 3 -3.61 4.43 5.96
N VAL A 4 -3.16 5.48 5.31
CA VAL A 4 -2.36 5.40 4.07
C VAL A 4 -0.99 6.01 4.31
N LEU A 5 0.05 5.29 3.89
CA LEU A 5 1.42 5.78 3.91
C LEU A 5 1.87 5.98 2.47
N ILE A 6 2.56 7.08 2.19
CA ILE A 6 3.11 7.36 0.87
C ILE A 6 4.63 7.36 0.97
N CYS A 7 5.28 6.60 0.11
CA CYS A 7 6.73 6.49 0.08
C CYS A 7 7.24 6.83 -1.30
N ASP A 8 7.91 7.96 -1.44
CA ASP A 8 8.44 8.44 -2.72
C ASP A 8 9.52 9.47 -2.41
N ASP A 9 10.63 9.44 -3.14
CA ASP A 9 11.72 10.37 -2.90
C ASP A 9 11.45 11.79 -3.44
N GLU A 10 10.41 11.95 -4.25
CA GLU A 10 10.04 13.26 -4.80
C GLU A 10 8.95 13.92 -3.95
N ALA A 11 9.28 15.08 -3.40
CA ALA A 11 8.35 15.82 -2.55
C ALA A 11 7.06 16.19 -3.27
N MET A 12 7.15 16.54 -4.55
CA MET A 12 5.97 16.90 -5.32
C MET A 12 5.02 15.73 -5.49
N THR A 13 5.57 14.53 -5.70
CA THR A 13 4.74 13.32 -5.80
C THR A 13 4.05 13.05 -4.46
N ARG A 14 4.79 13.13 -3.36
CA ARG A 14 4.21 12.91 -2.02
C ARG A 14 3.06 13.87 -1.76
N ARG A 15 3.26 15.16 -2.03
CA ARG A 15 2.21 16.17 -1.81
C ARG A 15 1.02 15.97 -2.73
N GLY A 16 1.29 15.67 -4.00
CA GLY A 16 0.22 15.46 -4.97
C GLY A 16 -0.65 14.28 -4.63
N LEU A 17 -0.05 13.15 -4.26
CA LEU A 17 -0.79 11.96 -3.87
C LEU A 17 -1.59 12.19 -2.59
N THR A 18 -0.99 12.85 -1.61
CA THR A 18 -1.69 13.16 -0.36
C THR A 18 -2.96 13.95 -0.63
N LYS A 19 -2.85 14.97 -1.48
CA LYS A 19 -3.99 15.80 -1.82
C LYS A 19 -5.06 15.02 -2.58
N MET A 20 -4.65 14.22 -3.57
CA MET A 20 -5.59 13.45 -4.37
C MET A 20 -6.32 12.39 -3.55
N ILE A 21 -5.60 11.71 -2.66
CA ILE A 21 -6.22 10.69 -1.80
C ILE A 21 -7.28 11.31 -0.91
N GLY A 22 -6.97 12.43 -0.28
CA GLY A 22 -7.94 13.14 0.55
C GLY A 22 -9.15 13.62 -0.23
N HIS A 23 -8.99 13.88 -1.52
CA HIS A 23 -10.06 14.30 -2.39
C HIS A 23 -10.93 13.13 -2.86
N CYS A 24 -10.29 11.99 -3.14
CA CYS A 24 -10.99 10.82 -3.69
C CYS A 24 -11.81 10.06 -2.66
N ARG A 25 -11.31 9.96 -1.43
CA ARG A 25 -11.99 9.15 -0.42
C ARG A 25 -11.90 9.81 0.96
N LYS A 26 -13.06 9.82 1.62
CA LYS A 26 -13.15 10.38 2.98
C LYS A 26 -12.88 9.35 4.07
N ASP A 27 -12.88 8.07 3.73
CA ASP A 27 -12.61 6.99 4.68
C ASP A 27 -11.14 6.57 4.71
N MET A 28 -10.28 7.31 4.01
CA MET A 28 -8.85 7.06 4.00
C MET A 28 -8.10 8.33 4.40
N LYS A 29 -7.05 8.15 5.20
CA LYS A 29 -6.25 9.28 5.67
C LYS A 29 -4.78 8.99 5.47
N VAL A 30 -4.07 9.91 4.85
CA VAL A 30 -2.61 9.82 4.73
C VAL A 30 -2.02 10.17 6.10
N VAL A 31 -1.38 9.20 6.74
CA VAL A 31 -0.84 9.38 8.09
C VAL A 31 0.66 9.63 8.10
N GLY A 32 1.31 9.49 6.98
CA GLY A 32 2.73 9.75 6.89
C GLY A 32 3.21 9.74 5.45
N ALA A 33 4.40 10.28 5.25
CA ALA A 33 5.04 10.31 3.94
C ALA A 33 6.54 10.13 4.13
N ALA A 34 7.09 9.11 3.48
CA ALA A 34 8.51 8.78 3.60
C ALA A 34 9.24 9.11 2.31
N ALA A 35 10.48 9.56 2.42
CA ALA A 35 11.31 9.93 1.28
C ALA A 35 12.32 8.85 0.91
N GLN A 36 12.49 7.83 1.74
CA GLN A 36 13.42 6.75 1.48
C GLN A 36 12.98 5.47 2.20
N GLY A 37 13.61 4.35 1.83
CA GLY A 37 13.16 3.04 2.27
C GLY A 37 13.25 2.80 3.77
N GLU A 38 14.33 3.24 4.44
CA GLU A 38 14.43 3.03 5.88
C GLU A 38 13.40 3.82 6.64
N GLU A 39 13.15 5.05 6.21
CA GLU A 39 12.08 5.87 6.78
C GLU A 39 10.73 5.21 6.59
N ALA A 40 10.50 4.63 5.41
CA ALA A 40 9.28 3.89 5.13
C ALA A 40 9.10 2.73 6.09
N CYS A 41 10.16 1.94 6.31
CA CYS A 41 10.10 0.82 7.25
C CYS A 41 9.77 1.28 8.67
N ALA A 42 10.42 2.35 9.13
CA ALA A 42 10.16 2.89 10.46
C ALA A 42 8.70 3.34 10.59
N MET A 43 8.18 3.99 9.55
CA MET A 43 6.79 4.45 9.57
C MET A 43 5.79 3.30 9.50
N ILE A 44 6.11 2.24 8.75
CA ILE A 44 5.25 1.05 8.72
C ILE A 44 5.12 0.45 10.12
N GLU A 45 6.25 0.31 10.82
CA GLU A 45 6.25 -0.25 12.17
C GLU A 45 5.50 0.66 13.16
N GLN A 46 5.71 1.95 13.04
CA GLN A 46 5.20 2.92 14.00
C GLN A 46 3.72 3.25 13.77
N LEU A 47 3.34 3.47 12.53
CA LEU A 47 2.00 3.95 12.17
C LEU A 47 1.02 2.83 11.84
N GLN A 48 1.52 1.67 11.47
CA GLN A 48 0.73 0.49 11.09
C GLN A 48 -0.34 0.84 10.04
N PRO A 49 0.10 1.33 8.86
CA PRO A 49 -0.87 1.68 7.80
C PRO A 49 -1.52 0.44 7.21
N SER A 50 -2.69 0.62 6.61
CA SER A 50 -3.36 -0.44 5.87
C SER A 50 -2.96 -0.46 4.41
N ILE A 51 -2.62 0.69 3.86
CA ILE A 51 -2.26 0.85 2.45
C ILE A 51 -0.96 1.62 2.37
N VAL A 52 -0.01 1.13 1.58
CA VAL A 52 1.27 1.78 1.37
C VAL A 52 1.47 2.00 -0.13
N PHE A 53 1.58 3.25 -0.53
CA PHE A 53 1.97 3.61 -1.89
C PHE A 53 3.49 3.69 -1.90
N MET A 54 4.12 2.83 -2.70
CA MET A 54 5.56 2.65 -2.65
C MET A 54 6.20 2.92 -4.00
N ASP A 55 7.04 3.94 -4.05
CA ASP A 55 7.92 4.17 -5.20
C ASP A 55 9.00 3.09 -5.18
N ILE A 56 9.12 2.39 -6.29
CA ILE A 56 10.06 1.28 -6.36
C ILE A 56 11.50 1.76 -6.40
N ASN A 57 11.73 2.92 -6.98
CA ASN A 57 13.08 3.45 -7.20
C ASN A 57 13.40 4.57 -6.20
N MET A 58 13.76 4.18 -4.99
CA MET A 58 14.19 5.12 -3.96
C MET A 58 15.65 4.87 -3.61
N PRO A 59 16.36 5.91 -3.14
CA PRO A 59 17.78 5.75 -2.79
C PRO A 59 17.96 4.85 -1.56
N LEU A 60 19.13 4.23 -1.46
CA LEU A 60 19.59 3.37 -0.37
C LEU A 60 18.78 2.08 -0.30
N VAL A 61 17.68 2.06 0.43
CA VAL A 61 16.78 0.91 0.48
C VAL A 61 15.66 1.17 -0.52
N SER A 62 15.58 0.34 -1.54
CA SER A 62 14.59 0.52 -2.61
C SER A 62 13.18 0.14 -2.14
N GLY A 63 12.19 0.61 -2.89
CA GLY A 63 10.81 0.22 -2.61
C GLY A 63 10.59 -1.28 -2.69
N LEU A 64 11.26 -1.93 -3.63
CA LEU A 64 11.18 -3.38 -3.77
C LEU A 64 11.67 -4.10 -2.51
N GLU A 65 12.76 -3.63 -1.92
CA GLU A 65 13.27 -4.21 -0.68
C GLU A 65 12.29 -4.06 0.48
N VAL A 66 11.61 -2.93 0.56
CA VAL A 66 10.60 -2.71 1.58
C VAL A 66 9.43 -3.69 1.38
N ILE A 67 8.98 -3.83 0.15
CA ILE A 67 7.89 -4.76 -0.18
C ILE A 67 8.30 -6.19 0.17
N GLU A 68 9.51 -6.60 -0.17
CA GLU A 68 10.01 -7.93 0.16
C GLU A 68 9.98 -8.19 1.65
N ARG A 69 10.30 -7.18 2.44
CA ARG A 69 10.35 -7.30 3.90
C ARG A 69 8.97 -7.45 4.52
N TYR A 70 7.95 -6.81 3.95
CA TYR A 70 6.62 -6.73 4.57
C TYR A 70 5.51 -7.42 3.80
N HIS A 71 5.78 -8.05 2.66
CA HIS A 71 4.72 -8.58 1.80
C HIS A 71 3.88 -9.67 2.45
N GLU A 72 4.41 -10.33 3.47
CA GLU A 72 3.67 -11.39 4.15
C GLU A 72 2.78 -10.88 5.27
N ASP A 73 2.88 -9.60 5.61
CA ASP A 73 2.02 -9.03 6.64
C ASP A 73 0.60 -8.86 6.07
N PRO A 74 -0.38 -9.61 6.60
CA PRO A 74 -1.73 -9.58 6.04
C PRO A 74 -2.46 -8.26 6.26
N ARG A 75 -1.93 -7.40 7.13
CA ARG A 75 -2.55 -6.10 7.40
C ARG A 75 -2.19 -5.04 6.38
N LEU A 76 -1.15 -5.27 5.59
CA LEU A 76 -0.65 -4.29 4.62
C LEU A 76 -1.09 -4.62 3.21
N ARG A 77 -1.38 -3.57 2.46
CA ARG A 77 -1.62 -3.65 1.02
C ARG A 77 -0.70 -2.66 0.35
N PHE A 78 0.11 -3.14 -0.60
CA PHE A 78 1.04 -2.29 -1.33
C PHE A 78 0.49 -1.92 -2.69
N VAL A 79 0.61 -0.65 -3.05
CA VAL A 79 0.39 -0.15 -4.40
C VAL A 79 1.72 0.43 -4.86
N ILE A 80 2.22 -0.04 -5.98
CA ILE A 80 3.51 0.42 -6.50
C ILE A 80 3.31 1.66 -7.35
N ILE A 81 4.21 2.62 -7.19
CA ILE A 81 4.31 3.78 -8.07
C ILE A 81 5.67 3.66 -8.75
N SER A 82 5.73 3.83 -10.05
CA SER A 82 7.01 3.73 -10.75
C SER A 82 7.08 4.67 -11.93
N GLY A 83 8.31 5.08 -12.26
CA GLY A 83 8.57 5.77 -13.49
C GLY A 83 8.67 4.77 -14.64
N TYR A 84 8.77 5.30 -15.84
CA TYR A 84 8.78 4.50 -17.06
C TYR A 84 9.92 3.48 -17.09
N SER A 85 11.07 3.85 -16.53
CA SER A 85 12.28 3.02 -16.57
C SER A 85 12.27 1.89 -15.54
N ASP A 86 11.26 1.84 -14.67
CA ASP A 86 11.24 0.88 -13.55
C ASP A 86 10.34 -0.33 -13.81
N PHE A 87 9.97 -0.55 -15.06
CA PHE A 87 9.00 -1.59 -15.41
C PHE A 87 9.43 -2.98 -14.97
N GLU A 88 10.72 -3.31 -15.13
CA GLU A 88 11.22 -4.62 -14.71
C GLU A 88 11.10 -4.84 -13.22
N TYR A 89 11.37 -3.81 -12.44
CA TYR A 89 11.23 -3.89 -10.99
C TYR A 89 9.77 -4.03 -10.58
N ALA A 90 8.89 -3.34 -11.29
CA ALA A 90 7.46 -3.44 -11.03
C ALA A 90 6.96 -4.86 -11.29
N GLN A 91 7.47 -5.51 -12.34
CA GLN A 91 7.12 -6.90 -12.63
C GLN A 91 7.58 -7.84 -11.52
N LYS A 92 8.78 -7.64 -11.01
CA LYS A 92 9.28 -8.46 -9.90
C LYS A 92 8.40 -8.31 -8.66
N ALA A 93 7.95 -7.09 -8.41
CA ALA A 93 7.11 -6.82 -7.25
C ALA A 93 5.74 -7.49 -7.34
N CYS A 94 5.27 -7.80 -8.54
CA CYS A 94 4.02 -8.52 -8.70
C CYS A 94 4.02 -9.90 -8.04
N ARG A 95 5.19 -10.47 -7.82
CA ARG A 95 5.32 -11.76 -7.12
C ARG A 95 4.89 -11.65 -5.67
N TYR A 96 4.86 -10.45 -5.12
CA TYR A 96 4.55 -10.22 -3.71
C TYR A 96 3.09 -9.83 -3.49
N HIS A 97 2.23 -10.08 -4.47
CA HIS A 97 0.78 -9.86 -4.36
C HIS A 97 0.42 -8.41 -4.04
N VAL A 98 1.09 -7.47 -4.72
CA VAL A 98 0.72 -6.07 -4.60
C VAL A 98 -0.65 -5.85 -5.25
N VAL A 99 -1.38 -4.84 -4.79
CA VAL A 99 -2.71 -4.55 -5.32
C VAL A 99 -2.65 -4.13 -6.78
N ASP A 100 -1.73 -3.25 -7.10
CA ASP A 100 -1.56 -2.75 -8.46
C ASP A 100 -0.27 -1.96 -8.55
N TYR A 101 0.10 -1.56 -9.77
CA TYR A 101 1.15 -0.56 -9.92
C TYR A 101 0.67 0.55 -10.85
N LEU A 102 1.13 1.76 -10.56
CA LEU A 102 0.73 2.96 -11.28
C LEU A 102 1.97 3.62 -11.86
N LEU A 103 1.89 3.99 -13.14
CA LEU A 103 2.97 4.74 -13.79
C LEU A 103 2.82 6.24 -13.49
N LYS A 104 3.94 6.87 -13.18
CA LYS A 104 3.97 8.33 -13.04
C LYS A 104 3.86 9.00 -14.40
N PRO A 105 3.14 10.10 -14.49
CA PRO A 105 2.37 10.78 -13.45
C PRO A 105 1.04 10.07 -13.17
N VAL A 106 0.72 9.93 -11.91
CA VAL A 106 -0.52 9.24 -11.49
C VAL A 106 -1.70 10.19 -11.67
N THR A 107 -2.72 9.75 -12.40
CA THR A 107 -3.94 10.54 -12.57
C THR A 107 -4.92 10.26 -11.44
N GLU A 108 -5.81 11.21 -11.22
CA GLU A 108 -6.84 11.06 -10.19
C GLU A 108 -7.76 9.86 -10.49
N GLU A 109 -8.05 9.61 -11.76
CA GLU A 109 -8.88 8.49 -12.16
C GLU A 109 -8.23 7.15 -11.82
N GLN A 110 -6.93 7.00 -12.11
CA GLN A 110 -6.20 5.80 -11.78
C GLN A 110 -6.12 5.60 -10.28
N LEU A 111 -5.87 6.67 -9.55
CA LEU A 111 -5.79 6.63 -8.10
C LEU A 111 -7.12 6.22 -7.50
N SER A 112 -8.20 6.83 -7.95
CA SER A 112 -9.55 6.53 -7.45
C SER A 112 -9.88 5.05 -7.65
N ALA A 113 -9.56 4.50 -8.82
CA ALA A 113 -9.82 3.10 -9.13
C ALA A 113 -9.06 2.17 -8.20
N VAL A 114 -7.78 2.46 -7.95
CA VAL A 114 -6.98 1.58 -7.09
C VAL A 114 -7.39 1.71 -5.62
N LEU A 115 -7.78 2.89 -5.19
CA LEU A 115 -8.27 3.08 -3.83
C LEU A 115 -9.58 2.32 -3.61
N ASP A 116 -10.44 2.29 -4.59
CA ASP A 116 -11.68 1.52 -4.52
C ASP A 116 -11.39 0.02 -4.38
N ARG A 117 -10.39 -0.48 -5.09
CA ARG A 117 -9.99 -1.88 -4.96
C ARG A 117 -9.39 -2.17 -3.59
N CYS A 118 -8.57 -1.28 -3.07
CA CYS A 118 -8.01 -1.44 -1.73
C CYS A 118 -9.12 -1.49 -0.69
N ALA A 119 -10.09 -0.58 -0.80
CA ALA A 119 -11.22 -0.53 0.12
C ALA A 119 -12.03 -1.83 0.09
N ALA A 120 -12.29 -2.34 -1.11
CA ALA A 120 -13.03 -3.59 -1.25
C ALA A 120 -12.30 -4.76 -0.62
N MET A 121 -10.99 -4.85 -0.82
CA MET A 121 -10.17 -5.91 -0.23
C MET A 121 -10.16 -5.85 1.29
N LEU A 122 -9.97 -4.66 1.85
CA LEU A 122 -9.92 -4.47 3.29
C LEU A 122 -11.28 -4.73 3.93
N GLN A 123 -12.35 -4.32 3.28
CA GLN A 123 -13.71 -4.55 3.76
C GLN A 123 -14.05 -6.03 3.73
N GLN A 124 -13.66 -6.72 2.68
CA GLN A 124 -13.91 -8.15 2.54
C GLN A 124 -13.20 -8.95 3.62
N GLU A 125 -11.96 -8.58 3.96
CA GLU A 125 -11.21 -9.24 5.03
C GLU A 125 -11.89 -9.09 6.38
N ILE A 126 -12.41 -7.92 6.68
CA ILE A 126 -13.15 -7.70 7.91
C ILE A 126 -14.38 -8.60 7.97
N THR A 127 -15.12 -8.67 6.87
CA THR A 127 -16.30 -9.51 6.78
C THR A 127 -15.95 -11.00 6.94
N THR A 128 -14.92 -11.44 6.26
CA THR A 128 -14.44 -12.84 6.34
C THR A 128 -14.01 -13.17 7.77
N SER A 129 -13.28 -12.29 8.42
CA SER A 129 -12.86 -12.49 9.79
C SER A 129 -14.04 -12.64 10.74
N ARG A 130 -15.09 -11.84 10.56
CA ARG A 130 -16.29 -11.94 11.37
C ARG A 130 -17.02 -13.24 11.19
N ILE A 131 -17.01 -13.77 9.98
CA ILE A 131 -17.67 -15.05 9.68
C ILE A 131 -16.88 -16.20 10.31
N VAL A 132 -15.56 -16.13 10.27
CA VAL A 132 -14.69 -17.22 10.73
C VAL A 132 -14.56 -17.27 12.24
N VAL A 133 -14.57 -16.13 12.92
CA VAL A 133 -14.33 -16.04 14.36
C VAL A 133 -15.20 -16.97 15.21
N PRO A 134 -16.47 -17.16 14.98
CA PRO A 134 -17.29 -18.01 15.84
C PRO A 134 -16.88 -19.48 15.89
N GLN A 135 -16.10 -19.88 15.02
CA GLN A 135 -15.67 -21.26 14.96
C GLN A 135 -14.46 -21.55 15.78
N HIS A 136 -14.10 -21.32 16.05
CA HIS A 136 -12.81 -21.64 16.47
C HIS A 136 -12.51 -22.02 17.14
N GLN A 137 -12.77 -22.13 17.04
CA GLN A 137 -12.20 -22.52 17.33
C GLN A 137 -11.81 -22.94 17.21
N ASP A 138 -12.09 -23.33 16.49
CA ASP A 138 -11.54 -23.77 16.03
C ASP A 138 -11.20 -23.88 15.71
N ARG A 139 -11.09 -24.08 15.32
CA ARG A 139 -10.44 -24.31 14.66
C ARG A 139 -9.89 -24.63 14.32
N ARG A 140 -9.80 -24.57 14.02
CA ARG A 140 -9.14 -25.06 13.41
C ARG A 140 -9.18 -25.35 12.71
N MET A 141 -9.63 -25.35 12.20
CA MET A 141 -9.64 -25.64 11.41
C MET A 141 -9.79 -25.21 10.75
N ILE A 142 -10.13 -25.01 10.51
CA ILE A 142 -10.11 -24.67 9.83
C ILE A 142 -9.69 -24.25 9.54
N THR A 143 -9.69 -24.29 9.44
CA THR A 143 -9.05 -24.03 9.19
C THR A 143 -8.55 -24.02 9.10
#